data_ceaaa976a3d4713b843dffd123431858
#
_entry.id   ceaaa976a3d4713b843dffd123431858
#
_cell.length_a   1.000
_cell.length_b   1.000
_cell.length_c   1.000
_cell.angle_alpha   90.00
_cell.angle_beta   90.00
_cell.angle_gamma   90.00
#
_symmetry.space_group_name_H-M   'P 1'
#
loop_
_entity.id
_entity.type
_entity.pdbx_description
1 polymer ?
#
loop_
_entity_poly.entity_id
_entity_poly.type
_entity_poly.pdbx_seq_one_letter_code
_entity_poly.pdbx_strand_id
1 'polypeptide(L)'
;MTLKFELFFDFVFGDTFPSTSFWSLLAEPELSITFRQPYQWGGYNLITQWQYFLDHSWGDANFGDAGNPEGWYFTNGIELYWIPSRNFLTKKHKFFTQLNRIDLGSRAQIAMDTSHYYEWAVGWLVDKPFKTDWIDNLGLGLNINSHSHYRGASFVLYFNY
;
A
#
# COMPACT_ATOMS: atom_id res chain seq x y z
N MET A 1 1.48 -18.60 -8.52
CA MET A 1 1.91 -18.13 -7.19
C MET A 1 3.16 -17.30 -7.39
N THR A 2 3.18 -16.12 -6.87
CA THR A 2 4.32 -15.19 -6.95
C THR A 2 4.75 -14.86 -5.52
N LEU A 3 6.04 -15.00 -5.26
CA LEU A 3 6.69 -14.53 -4.02
C LEU A 3 7.48 -13.28 -4.38
N LYS A 4 7.31 -12.21 -3.63
CA LYS A 4 8.01 -10.95 -3.84
C LYS A 4 8.60 -10.50 -2.52
N PHE A 5 9.83 -10.07 -2.57
CA PHE A 5 10.50 -9.39 -1.46
C PHE A 5 10.89 -8.00 -1.93
N GLU A 6 10.52 -6.99 -1.16
CA GLU A 6 10.86 -5.60 -1.41
C GLU A 6 11.48 -4.99 -0.15
N LEU A 7 12.40 -4.09 -0.36
CA LEU A 7 13.05 -3.33 0.71
C LEU A 7 13.07 -1.87 0.30
N PHE A 8 12.34 -1.07 1.03
CA PHE A 8 12.30 0.38 0.83
C PHE A 8 13.16 1.07 1.87
N PHE A 9 13.87 2.11 1.43
CA PHE A 9 14.57 3.03 2.30
C PHE A 9 14.13 4.45 1.96
N ASP A 10 13.71 5.19 2.96
CA ASP A 10 13.39 6.59 2.82
C ASP A 10 14.24 7.43 3.77
N PHE A 11 14.75 8.56 3.26
CA PHE A 11 15.53 9.50 4.03
C PHE A 11 14.74 10.79 4.17
N VAL A 12 14.35 11.11 5.39
CA VAL A 12 13.66 12.34 5.68
C VAL A 12 14.61 13.34 6.33
N PHE A 13 14.66 14.52 5.74
CA PHE A 13 15.40 15.67 6.28
C PHE A 13 14.37 16.68 6.76
N GLY A 14 14.42 17.07 8.02
CA GLY A 14 13.48 18.03 8.56
C GLY A 14 14.15 19.09 9.42
N ASP A 15 13.83 20.35 9.14
CA ASP A 15 14.06 21.48 10.02
C ASP A 15 12.73 21.84 10.67
N THR A 16 12.48 21.28 11.84
CA THR A 16 11.20 21.49 12.54
C THR A 16 11.16 22.82 13.29
N PHE A 17 12.31 23.35 13.66
CA PHE A 17 12.51 24.67 14.31
C PHE A 17 13.81 25.30 13.84
N PRO A 18 13.94 26.63 13.91
CA PRO A 18 15.11 27.37 13.39
C PRO A 18 16.49 26.99 13.96
N SER A 19 16.55 26.07 14.93
CA SER A 19 17.78 25.69 15.63
C SER A 19 17.99 24.18 15.80
N THR A 20 17.10 23.35 15.24
CA THR A 20 17.22 21.88 15.40
C THR A 20 17.10 21.19 14.06
N SER A 21 18.14 20.48 13.67
CA SER A 21 18.13 19.57 12.50
C SER A 21 17.99 18.12 12.98
N PHE A 22 17.18 17.34 12.29
CA PHE A 22 17.12 15.91 12.53
C PHE A 22 17.18 15.13 11.20
N TRP A 23 17.61 13.89 11.31
CA TRP A 23 17.69 12.94 10.22
C TRP A 23 16.90 11.70 10.63
N SER A 24 16.18 11.15 9.69
CA SER A 24 15.48 9.89 9.90
C SER A 24 15.75 8.95 8.74
N LEU A 25 15.99 7.68 9.07
CA LEU A 25 16.09 6.58 8.13
C LEU A 25 14.95 5.62 8.41
N LEU A 26 14.03 5.51 7.46
CA LEU A 26 12.97 4.52 7.47
C LEU A 26 13.38 3.32 6.62
N ALA A 27 13.34 2.13 7.19
CA ALA A 27 13.54 0.86 6.49
C ALA A 27 12.25 0.04 6.54
N GLU A 28 11.76 -0.39 5.37
CA GLU A 28 10.50 -1.15 5.24
C GLU A 28 10.71 -2.43 4.43
N PRO A 29 11.20 -3.53 5.04
CA PRO A 29 11.20 -4.82 4.40
C PRO A 29 9.76 -5.35 4.25
N GLU A 30 9.45 -5.80 3.04
CA GLU A 30 8.16 -6.37 2.67
C GLU A 30 8.34 -7.76 2.08
N LEU A 31 7.49 -8.70 2.52
CA LEU A 31 7.36 -10.03 1.94
C LEU A 31 5.92 -10.25 1.54
N SER A 32 5.67 -10.48 0.26
CA SER A 32 4.33 -10.74 -0.25
C SER A 32 4.22 -12.06 -1.00
N ILE A 33 3.09 -12.73 -0.82
CA ILE A 33 2.71 -13.94 -1.53
C ILE A 33 1.38 -13.68 -2.20
N THR A 34 1.34 -13.82 -3.53
CA THR A 34 0.12 -13.66 -4.30
C THR A 34 -0.21 -14.97 -5.04
N PHE A 35 -1.40 -15.49 -4.80
CA PHE A 35 -1.99 -16.56 -5.59
C PHE A 35 -2.97 -15.95 -6.58
N ARG A 36 -2.79 -16.22 -7.88
CA ARG A 36 -3.59 -15.67 -8.98
C ARG A 36 -4.36 -16.77 -9.67
N GLN A 37 -5.67 -16.57 -9.83
CA GLN A 37 -6.54 -17.47 -10.58
C GLN A 37 -7.24 -16.67 -11.69
N PRO A 38 -6.74 -16.74 -12.93
CA PRO A 38 -7.34 -16.07 -14.07
C PRO A 38 -8.52 -16.88 -14.63
N TYR A 39 -9.51 -16.15 -15.18
CA TYR A 39 -10.63 -16.66 -15.95
C TYR A 39 -10.81 -15.83 -17.24
N GLN A 40 -11.69 -16.26 -18.13
CA GLN A 40 -11.96 -15.52 -19.38
C GLN A 40 -12.56 -14.12 -19.16
N TRP A 41 -13.29 -13.93 -18.05
CA TRP A 41 -13.90 -12.65 -17.70
C TRP A 41 -13.02 -11.76 -16.82
N GLY A 42 -11.92 -12.28 -16.26
CA GLY A 42 -11.07 -11.61 -15.31
C GLY A 42 -10.41 -12.60 -14.36
N GLY A 43 -10.70 -12.55 -13.07
CA GLY A 43 -10.17 -13.50 -12.09
C GLY A 43 -10.15 -12.97 -10.67
N TYR A 44 -9.43 -13.69 -9.81
CA TYR A 44 -9.17 -13.24 -8.47
C TYR A 44 -7.72 -13.47 -8.06
N ASN A 45 -7.26 -12.64 -7.13
CA ASN A 45 -5.99 -12.76 -6.46
C ASN A 45 -6.22 -12.92 -4.96
N LEU A 46 -5.53 -13.87 -4.34
CA LEU A 46 -5.40 -13.94 -2.89
C LEU A 46 -4.02 -13.39 -2.52
N ILE A 47 -4.00 -12.46 -1.60
CA ILE A 47 -2.80 -11.70 -1.24
C ILE A 47 -2.54 -11.91 0.24
N THR A 48 -1.32 -12.29 0.58
CA THR A 48 -0.80 -12.29 1.93
C THR A 48 0.50 -11.52 1.93
N GLN A 49 0.61 -10.51 2.78
CA GLN A 49 1.74 -9.61 2.83
C GLN A 49 2.14 -9.38 4.28
N TRP A 50 3.41 -9.44 4.55
CA TRP A 50 4.01 -9.03 5.80
C TRP A 50 4.98 -7.89 5.54
N GLN A 51 4.83 -6.82 6.28
CA GLN A 51 5.65 -5.63 6.22
C GLN A 51 6.10 -5.27 7.63
N TYR A 52 7.36 -4.97 7.77
CA TYR A 52 7.93 -4.43 8.98
C TYR A 52 8.47 -3.04 8.70
N PHE A 53 8.27 -2.10 9.58
CA PHE A 53 8.90 -0.80 9.48
C PHE A 53 9.75 -0.54 10.71
N LEU A 54 10.91 0.03 10.45
CA LEU A 54 11.88 0.47 11.44
C LEU A 54 12.32 1.87 11.07
N ASP A 55 11.99 2.82 11.89
CA ASP A 55 12.50 4.19 11.77
C ASP A 55 13.58 4.42 12.82
N HIS A 56 14.67 5.03 12.41
CA HIS A 56 15.74 5.45 13.28
C HIS A 56 16.05 6.92 13.02
N SER A 57 15.82 7.76 14.01
CA SER A 57 16.09 9.19 13.94
C SER A 57 17.27 9.57 14.83
N TRP A 58 18.05 10.53 14.36
CA TRP A 58 19.19 11.10 15.10
C TRP A 58 19.34 12.58 14.76
N GLY A 59 20.03 13.32 15.62
CA GLY A 59 20.22 14.78 15.53
C GLY A 59 20.05 15.47 16.87
N ASP A 60 19.94 16.78 16.83
CA ASP A 60 19.82 17.60 18.03
C ASP A 60 18.44 17.59 18.69
N ALA A 61 17.44 17.09 17.97
CA ALA A 61 16.09 16.94 18.49
C ALA A 61 15.98 15.64 19.29
N ASN A 62 15.80 15.75 20.60
CA ASN A 62 15.57 14.60 21.46
C ASN A 62 14.08 14.26 21.49
N PHE A 63 13.66 13.33 20.65
CA PHE A 63 12.27 12.86 20.60
C PHE A 63 11.96 11.76 21.62
N GLY A 64 12.94 11.36 22.46
CA GLY A 64 12.80 10.27 23.41
C GLY A 64 12.47 8.94 22.72
N ASP A 65 11.69 8.08 23.38
CA ASP A 65 11.25 6.80 22.81
C ASP A 65 10.31 6.94 21.60
N ALA A 66 9.77 8.14 21.35
CA ALA A 66 8.92 8.41 20.19
C ALA A 66 9.73 8.59 18.90
N GLY A 67 11.03 8.77 18.99
CA GLY A 67 11.89 9.08 17.84
C GLY A 67 12.30 7.87 16.99
N ASN A 68 12.01 6.64 17.43
CA ASN A 68 12.35 5.41 16.72
C ASN A 68 11.14 4.48 16.64
N PRO A 69 10.10 4.84 15.91
CA PRO A 69 8.93 3.99 15.76
C PRO A 69 9.28 2.71 15.00
N GLU A 70 8.76 1.60 15.49
CA GLU A 70 8.86 0.29 14.86
C GLU A 70 7.51 -0.41 14.92
N GLY A 71 7.24 -1.23 13.95
CA GLY A 71 6.01 -1.99 13.94
C GLY A 71 5.92 -2.92 12.75
N TRP A 72 4.84 -3.68 12.71
CA TRP A 72 4.58 -4.57 11.59
C TRP A 72 3.11 -4.52 11.18
N TYR A 73 2.90 -4.80 9.91
CA TYR A 73 1.60 -4.99 9.28
C TYR A 73 1.53 -6.40 8.69
N PHE A 74 0.41 -7.05 8.91
CA PHE A 74 0.12 -8.33 8.27
C PHE A 74 -1.21 -8.21 7.52
N THR A 75 -1.14 -8.23 6.21
CA THR A 75 -2.27 -8.03 5.32
C THR A 75 -2.69 -9.35 4.71
N ASN A 76 -3.98 -9.66 4.83
CA ASN A 76 -4.64 -10.72 4.08
C ASN A 76 -5.75 -10.11 3.25
N GLY A 77 -5.75 -10.39 1.96
CA GLY A 77 -6.69 -9.78 1.05
C GLY A 77 -7.15 -10.66 -0.08
N ILE A 78 -8.28 -10.28 -0.65
CA ILE A 78 -8.82 -10.81 -1.89
C ILE A 78 -9.09 -9.65 -2.85
N GLU A 79 -8.54 -9.76 -4.05
CA GLU A 79 -8.87 -8.88 -5.17
C GLU A 79 -9.70 -9.67 -6.17
N LEU A 80 -10.82 -9.11 -6.59
CA LEU A 80 -11.59 -9.55 -7.75
C LEU A 80 -11.37 -8.55 -8.87
N TYR A 81 -11.03 -9.03 -10.07
CA TYR A 81 -10.85 -8.16 -11.21
C TYR A 81 -11.66 -8.64 -12.42
N TRP A 82 -12.13 -7.70 -13.18
CA TRP A 82 -12.93 -7.94 -14.38
C TRP A 82 -12.34 -7.20 -15.58
N ILE A 83 -12.21 -7.92 -16.69
CA ILE A 83 -11.69 -7.41 -17.95
C ILE A 83 -12.83 -7.50 -18.98
N PRO A 84 -13.45 -6.38 -19.36
CA PRO A 84 -14.50 -6.37 -20.35
C PRO A 84 -14.04 -6.96 -21.69
N SER A 85 -14.86 -7.79 -22.31
CA SER A 85 -14.57 -8.40 -23.62
C SER A 85 -14.52 -7.39 -24.77
N ARG A 86 -15.09 -6.20 -24.57
CA ARG A 86 -15.06 -5.10 -25.55
C ARG A 86 -14.05 -4.05 -25.11
N ASN A 87 -13.13 -3.71 -26.01
CA ASN A 87 -12.20 -2.61 -25.79
C ASN A 87 -12.96 -1.28 -25.88
N PHE A 88 -13.00 -0.52 -24.79
CA PHE A 88 -13.42 0.87 -24.83
C PHE A 88 -12.28 1.72 -25.38
N LEU A 89 -12.54 2.55 -26.39
CA LEU A 89 -11.53 3.47 -26.96
C LEU A 89 -10.21 2.77 -27.39
N THR A 90 -10.29 1.56 -27.95
CA THR A 90 -9.13 0.77 -28.43
C THR A 90 -8.14 0.31 -27.36
N LYS A 91 -8.42 0.54 -26.08
CA LYS A 91 -7.57 0.14 -24.96
C LYS A 91 -8.24 -0.98 -24.15
N LYS A 92 -7.43 -1.78 -23.49
CA LYS A 92 -7.93 -2.75 -22.52
C LYS A 92 -8.18 -2.04 -21.18
N HIS A 93 -9.29 -2.38 -20.58
CA HIS A 93 -9.69 -1.87 -19.27
C HIS A 93 -9.75 -3.01 -18.27
N LYS A 94 -9.32 -2.75 -17.05
CA LYS A 94 -9.45 -3.63 -15.91
C LYS A 94 -10.19 -2.88 -14.81
N PHE A 95 -11.26 -3.47 -14.30
CA PHE A 95 -11.91 -3.01 -13.08
C PHE A 95 -11.54 -3.98 -11.96
N PHE A 96 -11.34 -3.48 -10.76
CA PHE A 96 -11.08 -4.34 -9.63
C PHE A 96 -11.77 -3.84 -8.37
N THR A 97 -12.01 -4.77 -7.47
CA THR A 97 -12.33 -4.50 -6.07
C THR A 97 -11.48 -5.39 -5.21
N GLN A 98 -10.95 -4.83 -4.13
CA GLN A 98 -10.06 -5.52 -3.20
C GLN A 98 -10.56 -5.29 -1.78
N LEU A 99 -10.59 -6.35 -1.00
CA LEU A 99 -10.88 -6.30 0.42
C LEU A 99 -9.67 -6.86 1.17
N ASN A 100 -9.09 -6.04 2.03
CA ASN A 100 -7.97 -6.40 2.89
C ASN A 100 -8.40 -6.37 4.35
N ARG A 101 -7.86 -7.29 5.12
CA ARG A 101 -7.73 -7.18 6.57
C ARG A 101 -6.27 -6.93 6.89
N ILE A 102 -6.00 -5.87 7.62
CA ILE A 102 -4.66 -5.47 8.05
C ILE A 102 -4.59 -5.63 9.56
N ASP A 103 -3.79 -6.56 10.04
CA ASP A 103 -3.47 -6.74 11.44
C ASP A 103 -2.19 -5.95 11.77
N LEU A 104 -2.18 -5.28 12.90
CA LEU A 104 -1.13 -4.37 13.35
C LEU A 104 -0.45 -4.92 14.59
N GLY A 105 0.84 -4.68 14.70
CA GLY A 105 1.57 -5.04 15.91
C GLY A 105 2.61 -4.00 16.34
N SER A 106 3.11 -4.18 17.56
CA SER A 106 4.07 -3.29 18.19
C SER A 106 3.54 -1.84 18.27
N ARG A 107 4.36 -0.86 17.94
CA ARG A 107 3.99 0.56 18.00
C ARG A 107 2.95 0.99 16.96
N ALA A 108 2.82 0.27 15.84
CA ALA A 108 1.76 0.53 14.86
C ALA A 108 0.37 0.40 15.50
N GLN A 109 0.16 -0.64 16.32
CA GLN A 109 -1.08 -0.84 17.07
C GLN A 109 -1.36 0.32 18.03
N ILE A 110 -0.33 0.79 18.74
CA ILE A 110 -0.46 1.89 19.71
C ILE A 110 -0.78 3.20 18.97
N ALA A 111 -0.06 3.48 17.88
CA ALA A 111 -0.23 4.71 17.13
C ALA A 111 -1.61 4.86 16.47
N MET A 112 -2.21 3.73 16.05
CA MET A 112 -3.51 3.70 15.40
C MET A 112 -4.67 3.36 16.35
N ASP A 113 -4.36 3.11 17.64
CA ASP A 113 -5.33 2.69 18.68
C ASP A 113 -6.21 1.53 18.22
N THR A 114 -5.62 0.59 17.49
CA THR A 114 -6.31 -0.57 16.97
C THR A 114 -5.35 -1.72 16.68
N SER A 115 -5.83 -2.96 16.87
CA SER A 115 -5.07 -4.16 16.50
C SER A 115 -5.26 -4.58 15.04
N HIS A 116 -6.30 -4.10 14.40
CA HIS A 116 -6.60 -4.39 12.99
C HIS A 116 -7.58 -3.38 12.41
N TYR A 117 -7.60 -3.29 11.08
CA TYR A 117 -8.64 -2.58 10.33
C TYR A 117 -8.90 -3.28 8.98
N TYR A 118 -9.99 -2.87 8.34
CA TYR A 118 -10.36 -3.34 7.01
C TYR A 118 -10.17 -2.22 6.01
N GLU A 119 -9.63 -2.58 4.86
CA GLU A 119 -9.51 -1.70 3.71
C GLU A 119 -10.31 -2.27 2.55
N TRP A 120 -11.15 -1.45 1.96
CA TRP A 120 -11.86 -1.77 0.73
C TRP A 120 -11.44 -0.81 -0.36
N ALA A 121 -10.90 -1.36 -1.44
CA ALA A 121 -10.49 -0.62 -2.61
C ALA A 121 -11.37 -0.98 -3.80
N VAL A 122 -11.68 0.02 -4.61
CA VAL A 122 -12.26 -0.17 -5.94
C VAL A 122 -11.48 0.68 -6.93
N GLY A 123 -11.24 0.15 -8.12
CA GLY A 123 -10.45 0.88 -9.10
C GLY A 123 -10.74 0.48 -10.54
N TRP A 124 -10.32 1.38 -11.41
CA TRP A 124 -10.36 1.23 -12.85
C TRP A 124 -8.98 1.54 -13.42
N LEU A 125 -8.45 0.62 -14.22
CA LEU A 125 -7.14 0.70 -14.86
C LEU A 125 -7.31 0.66 -16.37
N VAL A 126 -6.43 1.36 -17.05
CA VAL A 126 -6.30 1.34 -18.52
C VAL A 126 -4.90 0.86 -18.86
N ASP A 127 -4.81 -0.23 -19.62
CA ASP A 127 -3.54 -0.76 -20.08
C ASP A 127 -2.92 0.14 -21.14
N LYS A 128 -1.63 0.38 -21.04
CA LYS A 128 -0.82 1.17 -21.97
C LYS A 128 -1.52 2.46 -22.43
N PRO A 129 -1.85 3.36 -21.49
CA PRO A 129 -2.61 4.58 -21.81
C PRO A 129 -1.85 5.48 -22.77
N PHE A 130 -0.51 5.41 -22.74
CA PHE A 130 0.40 6.16 -23.61
C PHE A 130 1.24 5.21 -24.47
N LYS A 131 1.84 5.73 -25.54
CA LYS A 131 2.78 4.99 -26.40
C LYS A 131 4.19 5.01 -25.79
N THR A 132 4.31 4.65 -24.54
CA THR A 132 5.59 4.61 -23.82
C THR A 132 5.76 3.23 -23.18
N ASP A 133 6.98 2.71 -23.15
CA ASP A 133 7.25 1.37 -22.61
C ASP A 133 7.43 1.36 -21.08
N TRP A 134 7.47 2.51 -20.44
CA TRP A 134 7.66 2.63 -18.99
C TRP A 134 6.34 2.78 -18.21
N ILE A 135 5.19 2.93 -18.90
CA ILE A 135 3.86 2.94 -18.30
C ILE A 135 3.05 1.75 -18.83
N ASP A 136 2.94 0.71 -18.01
CA ASP A 136 2.14 -0.47 -18.35
C ASP A 136 0.66 -0.24 -18.15
N ASN A 137 0.27 0.43 -17.07
CA ASN A 137 -1.12 0.81 -16.82
C ASN A 137 -1.20 2.08 -15.98
N LEU A 138 -2.34 2.73 -16.08
CA LEU A 138 -2.71 3.91 -15.30
C LEU A 138 -4.17 3.78 -14.87
N GLY A 139 -4.49 4.20 -13.68
CA GLY A 139 -5.87 4.14 -13.21
C GLY A 139 -6.18 5.01 -12.03
N LEU A 140 -7.44 5.03 -11.71
CA LEU A 140 -8.01 5.75 -10.57
C LEU A 140 -8.79 4.78 -9.70
N GLY A 141 -8.80 5.05 -8.42
CA GLY A 141 -9.62 4.30 -7.48
C GLY A 141 -9.93 5.05 -6.21
N LEU A 142 -10.70 4.37 -5.39
CA LEU A 142 -11.11 4.80 -4.07
C LEU A 142 -10.73 3.73 -3.07
N ASN A 143 -10.04 4.14 -2.00
CA ASN A 143 -9.80 3.32 -0.82
C ASN A 143 -10.66 3.81 0.32
N ILE A 144 -11.27 2.87 1.04
CA ILE A 144 -12.05 3.13 2.24
C ILE A 144 -11.50 2.27 3.36
N ASN A 145 -11.03 2.92 4.42
CA ASN A 145 -10.56 2.26 5.63
C ASN A 145 -11.66 2.28 6.69
N SER A 146 -11.87 1.17 7.36
CA SER A 146 -12.93 1.03 8.37
C SER A 146 -12.48 0.21 9.57
N HIS A 147 -12.55 0.86 10.73
CA HIS A 147 -12.50 0.26 12.05
C HIS A 147 -13.29 1.14 13.03
N SER A 148 -13.48 0.67 14.28
CA SER A 148 -14.22 1.44 15.30
C SER A 148 -13.64 2.83 15.58
N HIS A 149 -12.30 2.96 15.59
CA HIS A 149 -11.59 4.21 15.86
C HIS A 149 -10.88 4.81 14.64
N TYR A 150 -10.73 4.03 13.56
CA TYR A 150 -10.05 4.46 12.35
C TYR A 150 -10.97 4.36 11.14
N ARG A 151 -11.36 5.49 10.57
CA ARG A 151 -12.19 5.58 9.36
C ARG A 151 -11.64 6.64 8.43
N GLY A 152 -11.54 6.31 7.16
CA GLY A 152 -11.06 7.23 6.16
C GLY A 152 -11.40 6.77 4.75
N ALA A 153 -11.32 7.71 3.82
CA ALA A 153 -11.42 7.42 2.40
C ALA A 153 -10.39 8.27 1.66
N SER A 154 -9.77 7.71 0.62
CA SER A 154 -8.79 8.39 -0.20
C SER A 154 -8.99 8.05 -1.67
N PHE A 155 -8.76 9.05 -2.54
CA PHE A 155 -8.59 8.81 -3.97
C PHE A 155 -7.16 8.36 -4.23
N VAL A 156 -7.01 7.31 -5.04
CA VAL A 156 -5.72 6.70 -5.36
C VAL A 156 -5.49 6.78 -6.86
N LEU A 157 -4.32 7.25 -7.25
CA LEU A 157 -3.81 7.14 -8.60
C LEU A 157 -2.94 5.88 -8.67
N TYR A 158 -3.37 4.90 -9.46
CA TYR A 158 -2.62 3.67 -9.69
C TYR A 158 -1.69 3.85 -10.90
N PHE A 159 -0.48 3.38 -10.74
CA PHE A 159 0.57 3.48 -11.73
C PHE A 159 1.40 2.19 -11.73
N ASN A 160 1.45 1.50 -12.87
CA ASN A 160 2.11 0.19 -13.00
C ASN A 160 1.64 -0.85 -11.96
N TYR A 161 0.32 -0.94 -11.78
CA TYR A 161 -0.36 -1.79 -10.80
C TYR A 161 -0.52 -3.25 -11.29
#